data_f0ddd689c72dfe796ca800f58a7e8b76
#
_entry.id   f0ddd689c72dfe796ca800f58a7e8b76
#
_cell.length_a   1.000
_cell.length_b   1.000
_cell.length_c   1.000
_cell.angle_alpha   90.00
_cell.angle_beta   90.00
_cell.angle_gamma   90.00
#
_symmetry.space_group_name_H-M   'P 1'
#
loop_
_entity.id
_entity.type
_entity.pdbx_description
1 polymer ?
#
loop_
_entity_poly.entity_id
_entity_poly.type
_entity_poly.pdbx_seq_one_letter_code
_entity_poly.pdbx_strand_id
1 'polypeptide(L)'
;MAYCNHIKLATHRLSSLKGRDGVVAGADRKVDTSYLSKKGRVLLMKLGARIIKTGIAIVLALYLAQLLELPAPVFAGIAAIFAIQPTIYRSYLSVMEQIQGNLVGAIIAVVFVLLFGNHIFIIGLAVVIVITINLKLNMEKSLILSIVTVIAIMESQQGDFLQFSMIRFSTILLGILSSFIVNLVFIPPKYETKLYNRINNVTEDIFKWIRISTRHASEHTLLKKDISRIKDTLLKLEQTYSMFKEERDYFKKESLSKSRKLVVYRQMITTTKKAYETLKRIHKFENEINLMPEDFQTQIQLQLDSLIHQHEQILLKYIGKIKIVSCIDEYNGQSLSRNEFLSFFFTQIKKMEHTSEEDEENVPTRLLPLISAIIEYDEQLEHLEKLINSFQSFHKDENEVSVKENIEDI
;
A
#
# COMPACT_ATOMS: atom_id res chain seq x y z
N MET A 1 -15.43 24.97 4.20
CA MET A 1 -15.07 26.39 4.15
C MET A 1 -13.73 26.74 4.84
N ALA A 2 -13.22 25.98 5.80
CA ALA A 2 -11.95 26.31 6.51
C ALA A 2 -10.67 26.11 5.67
N TYR A 3 -10.65 25.26 4.66
CA TYR A 3 -9.47 24.96 3.84
C TYR A 3 -9.17 26.03 2.77
N CYS A 4 -10.17 26.79 2.34
CA CYS A 4 -10.00 27.88 1.35
C CYS A 4 -9.33 29.13 1.96
N ASN A 5 -9.48 29.34 3.26
CA ASN A 5 -8.89 30.52 3.94
C ASN A 5 -7.39 30.37 4.21
N HIS A 6 -6.86 29.14 4.33
CA HIS A 6 -5.41 28.95 4.51
C HIS A 6 -4.59 29.18 3.24
N ILE A 7 -5.17 28.99 2.07
CA ILE A 7 -4.49 29.26 0.79
C ILE A 7 -4.45 30.76 0.50
N LYS A 8 -5.48 31.53 0.86
CA LYS A 8 -5.50 32.98 0.71
C LYS A 8 -4.52 33.70 1.67
N LEU A 9 -4.32 33.18 2.88
CA LEU A 9 -3.35 33.75 3.83
C LEU A 9 -1.89 33.48 3.42
N ALA A 10 -1.61 32.38 2.75
CA ALA A 10 -0.27 32.09 2.24
C ALA A 10 0.11 32.98 1.04
N THR A 11 -0.85 33.30 0.17
CA THR A 11 -0.61 34.22 -0.97
C THR A 11 -0.47 35.68 -0.55
N HIS A 12 -1.16 36.11 0.51
CA HIS A 12 -1.04 37.49 1.02
C HIS A 12 0.26 37.74 1.80
N ARG A 13 0.87 36.73 2.40
CA ARG A 13 2.20 36.86 3.05
C ARG A 13 3.36 36.88 2.04
N LEU A 14 3.18 36.34 0.84
CA LEU A 14 4.19 36.40 -0.21
C LEU A 14 4.19 37.74 -0.98
N SER A 15 3.09 38.46 -0.98
CA SER A 15 3.01 39.80 -1.63
C SER A 15 3.58 40.93 -0.72
N SER A 16 3.62 40.75 0.59
CA SER A 16 4.16 41.75 1.53
C SER A 16 5.69 41.73 1.69
N LEU A 17 6.39 40.75 1.10
CA LEU A 17 7.84 40.62 1.09
C LEU A 17 8.52 41.24 -0.17
N LYS A 18 7.76 41.87 -1.05
CA LYS A 18 8.25 42.44 -2.31
C LYS A 18 8.61 43.95 -2.24
N GLY A 19 8.87 44.44 -1.06
CA GLY A 19 9.22 45.86 -0.87
C GLY A 19 10.27 46.08 0.20
N ARG A 20 11.53 45.71 -0.07
CA ARG A 20 12.71 46.38 0.49
C ARG A 20 13.97 45.95 -0.27
N ASP A 21 14.60 46.94 -0.78
CA ASP A 21 15.79 47.11 -1.59
C ASP A 21 17.02 46.25 -1.31
N GLY A 22 17.75 45.92 -2.39
CA GLY A 22 19.20 45.91 -2.40
C GLY A 22 19.90 44.60 -2.77
N VAL A 23 20.19 44.46 -4.07
CA VAL A 23 21.41 43.86 -4.63
C VAL A 23 22.00 42.60 -3.99
N VAL A 24 21.75 41.42 -4.59
CA VAL A 24 22.77 40.42 -4.92
C VAL A 24 22.33 39.64 -6.17
N ALA A 25 23.22 39.60 -7.15
CA ALA A 25 23.07 38.96 -8.44
C ALA A 25 23.11 37.41 -8.34
N GLY A 26 22.27 36.75 -9.15
CA GLY A 26 22.62 35.47 -9.77
C GLY A 26 22.31 34.22 -9.02
N ALA A 27 21.05 33.79 -9.03
CA ALA A 27 20.67 32.35 -9.19
C ALA A 27 19.14 32.28 -9.42
N ASP A 28 18.74 32.40 -10.65
CA ASP A 28 17.37 32.11 -11.11
C ASP A 28 17.08 30.59 -10.93
N ARG A 29 16.77 30.17 -9.72
CA ARG A 29 16.08 28.90 -9.51
C ARG A 29 14.61 29.14 -9.86
N LYS A 30 14.27 28.97 -11.12
CA LYS A 30 12.90 28.70 -11.52
C LYS A 30 12.41 27.49 -10.71
N VAL A 31 11.71 27.75 -9.63
CA VAL A 31 10.92 26.71 -8.95
C VAL A 31 9.91 26.24 -9.99
N ASP A 32 10.11 25.04 -10.49
CA ASP A 32 9.31 24.42 -11.53
C ASP A 32 7.89 24.19 -11.00
N THR A 33 7.03 25.20 -11.14
CA THR A 33 5.62 25.17 -10.74
C THR A 33 4.84 24.09 -11.53
N SER A 34 5.42 23.54 -12.62
CA SER A 34 4.86 22.44 -13.38
C SER A 34 4.81 21.13 -12.56
N TYR A 35 5.82 20.91 -11.71
CA TYR A 35 5.92 19.73 -10.83
C TYR A 35 4.84 19.71 -9.74
N LEU A 36 4.52 20.85 -9.15
CA LEU A 36 3.47 20.98 -8.13
C LEU A 36 2.06 20.85 -8.74
N SER A 37 1.88 21.38 -9.95
CA SER A 37 0.61 21.27 -10.72
C SER A 37 0.35 19.83 -11.20
N LYS A 38 1.40 19.09 -11.62
CA LYS A 38 1.28 17.70 -12.07
C LYS A 38 0.99 16.75 -10.90
N LYS A 39 1.69 16.91 -9.78
CA LYS A 39 1.47 16.10 -8.56
C LYS A 39 0.09 16.34 -7.94
N GLY A 40 -0.43 17.56 -8.00
CA GLY A 40 -1.78 17.91 -7.57
C GLY A 40 -2.87 17.29 -8.47
N ARG A 41 -2.68 17.29 -9.79
CA ARG A 41 -3.62 16.66 -10.74
C ARG A 41 -3.67 15.14 -10.59
N VAL A 42 -2.54 14.46 -10.42
CA VAL A 42 -2.49 13.01 -10.19
C VAL A 42 -3.12 12.63 -8.85
N LEU A 43 -2.95 13.45 -7.81
CA LEU A 43 -3.60 13.24 -6.51
C LEU A 43 -5.12 13.43 -6.61
N LEU A 44 -5.58 14.44 -7.34
CA LEU A 44 -7.00 14.70 -7.62
C LEU A 44 -7.62 13.57 -8.48
N MET A 45 -6.92 13.04 -9.46
CA MET A 45 -7.42 11.92 -10.28
C MET A 45 -7.49 10.60 -9.49
N LYS A 46 -6.56 10.34 -8.56
CA LYS A 46 -6.60 9.13 -7.69
C LYS A 46 -7.69 9.20 -6.62
N LEU A 47 -8.01 10.39 -6.12
CA LEU A 47 -9.19 10.62 -5.28
C LEU A 47 -10.50 10.53 -6.08
N GLY A 48 -10.48 10.93 -7.37
CA GLY A 48 -11.67 11.07 -8.21
C GLY A 48 -12.49 9.79 -8.37
N ALA A 49 -11.86 8.66 -8.68
CA ALA A 49 -12.59 7.42 -8.97
C ALA A 49 -13.39 6.90 -7.76
N ARG A 50 -12.84 6.96 -6.55
CA ARG A 50 -13.56 6.55 -5.34
C ARG A 50 -14.68 7.53 -4.98
N ILE A 51 -14.42 8.83 -5.11
CA ILE A 51 -15.41 9.88 -4.81
C ILE A 51 -16.58 9.79 -5.80
N ILE A 52 -16.29 9.66 -7.11
CA ILE A 52 -17.31 9.50 -8.15
C ILE A 52 -18.15 8.26 -7.88
N LYS A 53 -17.53 7.14 -7.58
CA LYS A 53 -18.20 5.87 -7.26
C LYS A 53 -19.13 6.01 -6.04
N THR A 54 -18.68 6.70 -4.99
CA THR A 54 -19.50 6.98 -3.81
C THR A 54 -20.67 7.90 -4.16
N GLY A 55 -20.43 8.96 -4.94
CA GLY A 55 -21.49 9.86 -5.39
C GLY A 55 -22.57 9.14 -6.20
N ILE A 56 -22.17 8.30 -7.17
CA ILE A 56 -23.10 7.52 -7.98
C ILE A 56 -23.91 6.53 -7.12
N ALA A 57 -23.28 5.89 -6.15
CA ALA A 57 -23.98 4.97 -5.24
C ALA A 57 -25.03 5.68 -4.39
N ILE A 58 -24.73 6.87 -3.90
CA ILE A 58 -25.69 7.71 -3.16
C ILE A 58 -26.86 8.10 -4.05
N VAL A 59 -26.57 8.61 -5.25
CA VAL A 59 -27.62 9.03 -6.21
C VAL A 59 -28.51 7.85 -6.55
N LEU A 60 -27.93 6.68 -6.85
CA LEU A 60 -28.70 5.47 -7.15
C LEU A 60 -29.58 5.03 -5.98
N ALA A 61 -29.04 5.05 -4.76
CA ALA A 61 -29.77 4.68 -3.55
C ALA A 61 -30.95 5.63 -3.28
N LEU A 62 -30.72 6.94 -3.40
CA LEU A 62 -31.77 7.95 -3.23
C LEU A 62 -32.84 7.84 -4.31
N TYR A 63 -32.43 7.67 -5.57
CA TYR A 63 -33.34 7.53 -6.69
C TYR A 63 -34.24 6.30 -6.57
N LEU A 64 -33.66 5.13 -6.24
CA LEU A 64 -34.43 3.91 -6.03
C LEU A 64 -35.38 4.02 -4.82
N ALA A 65 -34.95 4.67 -3.73
CA ALA A 65 -35.80 4.89 -2.56
C ALA A 65 -36.99 5.82 -2.87
N GLN A 66 -36.77 6.85 -3.70
CA GLN A 66 -37.86 7.72 -4.17
C GLN A 66 -38.80 7.01 -5.14
N LEU A 67 -38.26 6.19 -6.05
CA LEU A 67 -39.07 5.42 -7.01
C LEU A 67 -40.01 4.42 -6.31
N LEU A 68 -39.56 3.86 -5.16
CA LEU A 68 -40.35 2.95 -4.32
C LEU A 68 -41.20 3.68 -3.26
N GLU A 69 -41.27 5.01 -3.36
CA GLU A 69 -42.04 5.87 -2.42
C GLU A 69 -41.71 5.60 -0.93
N LEU A 70 -40.46 5.21 -0.65
CA LEU A 70 -40.06 4.91 0.72
C LEU A 70 -39.94 6.21 1.55
N PRO A 71 -40.50 6.24 2.77
CA PRO A 71 -40.34 7.39 3.65
C PRO A 71 -38.87 7.56 4.06
N ALA A 72 -38.39 8.80 4.02
CA ALA A 72 -37.04 9.19 4.37
C ALA A 72 -35.92 8.50 3.55
N PRO A 73 -35.80 8.78 2.21
CA PRO A 73 -34.76 8.23 1.31
C PRO A 73 -33.32 8.47 1.78
N VAL A 74 -33.11 9.49 2.61
CA VAL A 74 -31.79 9.87 3.17
C VAL A 74 -31.09 8.68 3.84
N PHE A 75 -31.80 7.78 4.47
CA PHE A 75 -31.20 6.60 5.12
C PHE A 75 -30.64 5.60 4.13
N ALA A 76 -31.23 5.47 2.94
CA ALA A 76 -30.63 4.69 1.84
C ALA A 76 -29.31 5.31 1.37
N GLY A 77 -29.24 6.64 1.26
CA GLY A 77 -28.03 7.36 0.92
C GLY A 77 -26.91 7.17 1.95
N ILE A 78 -27.25 7.28 3.24
CA ILE A 78 -26.31 7.04 4.35
C ILE A 78 -25.79 5.60 4.33
N ALA A 79 -26.67 4.62 4.18
CA ALA A 79 -26.27 3.21 4.07
C ALA A 79 -25.35 2.94 2.89
N ALA A 80 -25.59 3.57 1.74
CA ALA A 80 -24.73 3.45 0.57
C ALA A 80 -23.30 3.97 0.81
N ILE A 81 -23.12 5.03 1.60
CA ILE A 81 -21.79 5.57 1.94
C ILE A 81 -20.96 4.53 2.72
N PHE A 82 -21.57 3.87 3.69
CA PHE A 82 -20.88 2.88 4.53
C PHE A 82 -20.65 1.54 3.83
N ALA A 83 -21.47 1.20 2.84
CA ALA A 83 -21.37 -0.08 2.13
C ALA A 83 -20.30 -0.08 1.02
N ILE A 84 -19.78 1.07 0.59
CA ILE A 84 -18.83 1.14 -0.52
C ILE A 84 -17.44 0.67 -0.09
N GLN A 85 -16.88 -0.28 -0.83
CA GLN A 85 -15.59 -0.90 -0.53
C GLN A 85 -14.63 -0.83 -1.74
N PRO A 86 -13.30 -0.93 -1.53
CA PRO A 86 -12.31 -0.85 -2.59
C PRO A 86 -12.31 -2.05 -3.54
N THR A 87 -12.71 -3.26 -3.07
CA THR A 87 -12.77 -4.49 -3.88
C THR A 87 -14.16 -5.09 -3.85
N ILE A 88 -14.52 -5.86 -4.89
CA ILE A 88 -15.82 -6.56 -4.96
C ILE A 88 -15.97 -7.56 -3.81
N TYR A 89 -14.90 -8.30 -3.49
CA TYR A 89 -14.91 -9.26 -2.40
C TYR A 89 -15.15 -8.61 -1.03
N ARG A 90 -14.43 -7.53 -0.74
CA ARG A 90 -14.66 -6.76 0.51
C ARG A 90 -16.05 -6.14 0.54
N SER A 91 -16.58 -5.73 -0.62
CA SER A 91 -17.95 -5.22 -0.71
C SER A 91 -18.96 -6.30 -0.35
N TYR A 92 -18.81 -7.51 -0.90
CA TYR A 92 -19.68 -8.65 -0.56
C TYR A 92 -19.66 -8.96 0.94
N LEU A 93 -18.45 -9.11 1.54
CA LEU A 93 -18.32 -9.34 2.98
C LEU A 93 -18.94 -8.22 3.80
N SER A 94 -18.70 -6.96 3.42
CA SER A 94 -19.25 -5.79 4.11
C SER A 94 -20.76 -5.74 4.02
N VAL A 95 -21.34 -6.09 2.87
CA VAL A 95 -22.79 -6.17 2.68
C VAL A 95 -23.40 -7.22 3.62
N MET A 96 -22.81 -8.42 3.69
CA MET A 96 -23.29 -9.47 4.58
C MET A 96 -23.21 -9.05 6.07
N GLU A 97 -22.07 -8.48 6.49
CA GLU A 97 -21.93 -7.94 7.84
C GLU A 97 -22.95 -6.83 8.14
N GLN A 98 -23.17 -5.91 7.21
CA GLN A 98 -24.10 -4.79 7.38
C GLN A 98 -25.56 -5.25 7.42
N ILE A 99 -25.96 -6.22 6.60
CA ILE A 99 -27.31 -6.82 6.65
C ILE A 99 -27.53 -7.48 8.01
N GLN A 100 -26.59 -8.31 8.47
CA GLN A 100 -26.67 -9.00 9.75
C GLN A 100 -26.73 -8.01 10.92
N GLY A 101 -25.82 -7.03 10.96
CA GLY A 101 -25.78 -6.03 12.03
C GLY A 101 -27.00 -5.13 12.04
N ASN A 102 -27.50 -4.74 10.85
CA ASN A 102 -28.74 -3.97 10.73
C ASN A 102 -29.97 -4.77 11.20
N LEU A 103 -30.01 -6.06 10.91
CA LEU A 103 -31.08 -6.97 11.38
C LEU A 103 -31.06 -7.08 12.92
N VAL A 104 -29.86 -7.29 13.50
CA VAL A 104 -29.71 -7.31 14.98
C VAL A 104 -30.16 -6.00 15.60
N GLY A 105 -29.76 -4.87 15.01
CA GLY A 105 -30.20 -3.54 15.47
C GLY A 105 -31.72 -3.36 15.40
N ALA A 106 -32.34 -3.76 14.29
CA ALA A 106 -33.79 -3.66 14.11
C ALA A 106 -34.57 -4.53 15.10
N ILE A 107 -34.15 -5.79 15.29
CA ILE A 107 -34.79 -6.71 16.24
C ILE A 107 -34.71 -6.15 17.67
N ILE A 108 -33.53 -5.68 18.10
CA ILE A 108 -33.35 -5.14 19.44
C ILE A 108 -34.20 -3.88 19.62
N ALA A 109 -34.20 -2.96 18.62
CA ALA A 109 -35.02 -1.77 18.68
C ALA A 109 -36.53 -2.08 18.86
N VAL A 110 -37.05 -3.04 18.07
CA VAL A 110 -38.44 -3.50 18.16
C VAL A 110 -38.75 -4.09 19.53
N VAL A 111 -37.92 -5.00 20.03
CA VAL A 111 -38.12 -5.62 21.36
C VAL A 111 -38.10 -4.58 22.48
N PHE A 112 -37.14 -3.64 22.43
CA PHE A 112 -37.03 -2.61 23.47
C PHE A 112 -38.22 -1.64 23.48
N VAL A 113 -38.68 -1.23 22.30
CA VAL A 113 -39.87 -0.36 22.22
C VAL A 113 -41.13 -1.06 22.74
N LEU A 114 -41.32 -2.35 22.39
CA LEU A 114 -42.49 -3.11 22.85
C LEU A 114 -42.48 -3.39 24.36
N LEU A 115 -41.30 -3.57 24.96
CA LEU A 115 -41.19 -3.89 26.40
C LEU A 115 -41.09 -2.65 27.29
N PHE A 116 -40.36 -1.64 26.86
CA PHE A 116 -39.98 -0.51 27.72
C PHE A 116 -40.40 0.87 27.18
N GLY A 117 -40.94 0.90 25.95
CA GLY A 117 -41.26 2.16 25.27
C GLY A 117 -40.05 2.87 24.67
N ASN A 118 -40.21 4.14 24.28
CA ASN A 118 -39.23 4.92 23.51
C ASN A 118 -38.60 6.08 24.32
N HIS A 119 -38.42 5.92 25.63
CA HIS A 119 -37.75 6.94 26.44
C HIS A 119 -36.27 7.06 26.10
N ILE A 120 -35.72 8.28 26.18
CA ILE A 120 -34.31 8.59 25.78
C ILE A 120 -33.31 7.66 26.46
N PHE A 121 -33.47 7.31 27.74
CA PHE A 121 -32.58 6.39 28.45
C PHE A 121 -32.64 4.97 27.92
N ILE A 122 -33.83 4.53 27.47
CA ILE A 122 -34.04 3.20 26.90
C ILE A 122 -33.36 3.11 25.52
N ILE A 123 -33.41 4.16 24.70
CA ILE A 123 -32.67 4.27 23.44
C ILE A 123 -31.18 4.11 23.69
N GLY A 124 -30.64 4.85 24.69
CA GLY A 124 -29.22 4.73 25.04
C GLY A 124 -28.82 3.32 25.48
N LEU A 125 -29.66 2.66 26.29
CA LEU A 125 -29.43 1.28 26.73
C LEU A 125 -29.45 0.28 25.55
N ALA A 126 -30.43 0.42 24.65
CA ALA A 126 -30.54 -0.40 23.45
C ALA A 126 -29.31 -0.25 22.55
N VAL A 127 -28.81 0.96 22.36
CA VAL A 127 -27.57 1.22 21.59
C VAL A 127 -26.39 0.52 22.22
N VAL A 128 -26.18 0.60 23.54
CA VAL A 128 -25.08 -0.09 24.23
C VAL A 128 -25.14 -1.60 24.01
N ILE A 129 -26.34 -2.18 24.13
CA ILE A 129 -26.53 -3.63 23.90
C ILE A 129 -26.23 -4.02 22.46
N VAL A 130 -26.70 -3.23 21.48
CA VAL A 130 -26.41 -3.49 20.05
C VAL A 130 -24.92 -3.40 19.76
N ILE A 131 -24.21 -2.41 20.31
CA ILE A 131 -22.75 -2.31 20.19
C ILE A 131 -22.09 -3.56 20.75
N THR A 132 -22.48 -3.98 21.96
CA THR A 132 -21.89 -5.15 22.64
C THR A 132 -22.10 -6.43 21.83
N ILE A 133 -23.30 -6.63 21.28
CA ILE A 133 -23.62 -7.80 20.47
C ILE A 133 -22.84 -7.79 19.16
N ASN A 134 -22.81 -6.66 18.43
CA ASN A 134 -22.06 -6.56 17.18
C ASN A 134 -20.55 -6.78 17.38
N LEU A 135 -19.95 -6.25 18.45
CA LEU A 135 -18.56 -6.50 18.80
C LEU A 135 -18.30 -7.98 19.12
N LYS A 136 -19.19 -8.63 19.88
CA LYS A 136 -19.08 -10.05 20.22
C LYS A 136 -19.18 -10.94 18.97
N LEU A 137 -19.94 -10.52 17.96
CA LEU A 137 -20.09 -11.20 16.67
C LEU A 137 -19.00 -10.84 15.65
N ASN A 138 -18.00 -10.03 16.02
CA ASN A 138 -16.93 -9.53 15.13
C ASN A 138 -17.47 -8.75 13.91
N MET A 139 -18.58 -8.02 14.07
CA MET A 139 -19.23 -7.22 13.01
C MET A 139 -18.93 -5.72 13.17
N GLU A 140 -17.66 -5.35 13.30
CA GLU A 140 -17.23 -3.97 13.57
C GLU A 140 -17.66 -2.97 12.48
N LYS A 141 -17.69 -3.40 11.21
CA LYS A 141 -18.05 -2.53 10.08
C LYS A 141 -19.53 -2.17 10.02
N SER A 142 -20.38 -2.95 10.68
CA SER A 142 -21.84 -2.71 10.74
C SER A 142 -22.27 -1.84 11.91
N LEU A 143 -21.38 -1.57 12.88
CA LEU A 143 -21.71 -0.86 14.12
C LEU A 143 -22.46 0.45 13.89
N ILE A 144 -21.88 1.33 13.04
CA ILE A 144 -22.44 2.67 12.80
C ILE A 144 -23.85 2.56 12.21
N LEU A 145 -24.01 1.67 11.22
CA LEU A 145 -25.30 1.48 10.55
C LEU A 145 -26.34 0.87 11.49
N SER A 146 -25.95 -0.10 12.32
CA SER A 146 -26.82 -0.72 13.33
C SER A 146 -27.29 0.30 14.37
N ILE A 147 -26.41 1.18 14.85
CA ILE A 147 -26.75 2.27 15.78
C ILE A 147 -27.76 3.22 15.15
N VAL A 148 -27.49 3.66 13.90
CA VAL A 148 -28.41 4.51 13.15
C VAL A 148 -29.78 3.86 13.01
N THR A 149 -29.84 2.55 12.76
CA THR A 149 -31.07 1.80 12.65
C THR A 149 -31.85 1.77 13.97
N VAL A 150 -31.17 1.49 15.09
CA VAL A 150 -31.78 1.46 16.40
C VAL A 150 -32.41 2.82 16.74
N ILE A 151 -31.62 3.90 16.62
CA ILE A 151 -32.11 5.25 16.91
C ILE A 151 -33.28 5.60 15.99
N ALA A 152 -33.16 5.34 14.69
CA ALA A 152 -34.18 5.69 13.71
C ALA A 152 -35.50 4.92 13.88
N ILE A 153 -35.43 3.68 14.36
CA ILE A 153 -36.63 2.89 14.66
C ILE A 153 -37.26 3.35 15.98
N MET A 154 -36.45 3.55 17.02
CA MET A 154 -36.95 3.91 18.38
C MET A 154 -37.45 5.34 18.47
N GLU A 155 -37.00 6.26 17.62
CA GLU A 155 -37.46 7.65 17.59
C GLU A 155 -38.86 7.80 17.00
N SER A 156 -39.33 6.82 16.19
CA SER A 156 -40.62 6.94 15.51
C SER A 156 -41.77 6.73 16.47
N GLN A 157 -42.69 7.71 16.47
CA GLN A 157 -43.88 7.73 17.34
C GLN A 157 -45.19 7.46 16.57
N GLN A 158 -45.18 7.09 15.30
CA GLN A 158 -46.37 7.04 14.46
C GLN A 158 -46.89 5.62 14.21
N GLY A 159 -48.20 5.43 14.49
CA GLY A 159 -49.06 4.39 13.92
C GLY A 159 -48.58 2.94 14.12
N ASP A 160 -48.57 2.17 13.05
CA ASP A 160 -48.09 0.78 13.03
C ASP A 160 -46.57 0.71 13.12
N PHE A 161 -46.06 0.68 14.36
CA PHE A 161 -44.62 0.65 14.66
C PHE A 161 -43.88 -0.47 13.93
N LEU A 162 -44.49 -1.65 13.82
CA LEU A 162 -43.88 -2.80 13.10
C LEU A 162 -43.74 -2.52 11.60
N GLN A 163 -44.74 -1.95 10.96
CA GLN A 163 -44.71 -1.59 9.55
C GLN A 163 -43.63 -0.53 9.31
N PHE A 164 -43.54 0.49 10.15
CA PHE A 164 -42.49 1.51 10.06
C PHE A 164 -41.08 0.91 10.20
N SER A 165 -40.88 0.00 11.15
CA SER A 165 -39.61 -0.68 11.37
C SER A 165 -39.18 -1.52 10.15
N MET A 166 -40.12 -2.23 9.54
CA MET A 166 -39.90 -2.98 8.30
C MET A 166 -39.51 -2.09 7.13
N ILE A 167 -40.22 -0.97 6.95
CA ILE A 167 -39.92 0.02 5.91
C ILE A 167 -38.52 0.62 6.12
N ARG A 168 -38.17 0.94 7.37
CA ARG A 168 -36.86 1.49 7.71
C ARG A 168 -35.73 0.51 7.41
N PHE A 169 -35.90 -0.74 7.83
CA PHE A 169 -34.95 -1.80 7.52
C PHE A 169 -34.79 -1.97 5.99
N SER A 170 -35.89 -2.00 5.24
CA SER A 170 -35.87 -2.13 3.79
C SER A 170 -35.19 -0.93 3.10
N THR A 171 -35.39 0.29 3.60
CA THR A 171 -34.72 1.48 3.06
C THR A 171 -33.20 1.41 3.21
N ILE A 172 -32.72 0.96 4.36
CA ILE A 172 -31.28 0.78 4.60
C ILE A 172 -30.72 -0.35 3.74
N LEU A 173 -31.44 -1.47 3.63
CA LEU A 173 -31.08 -2.60 2.78
C LEU A 173 -30.93 -2.18 1.31
N LEU A 174 -31.85 -1.36 0.81
CA LEU A 174 -31.81 -0.80 -0.53
C LEU A 174 -30.52 0.02 -0.75
N GLY A 175 -30.13 0.84 0.22
CA GLY A 175 -28.89 1.62 0.17
C GLY A 175 -27.64 0.74 0.09
N ILE A 176 -27.59 -0.32 0.92
CA ILE A 176 -26.50 -1.30 0.91
C ILE A 176 -26.40 -1.99 -0.45
N LEU A 177 -27.54 -2.47 -1.00
CA LEU A 177 -27.58 -3.15 -2.29
C LEU A 177 -27.22 -2.22 -3.45
N SER A 178 -27.68 -0.96 -3.43
CA SER A 178 -27.31 0.06 -4.43
C SER A 178 -25.80 0.26 -4.50
N SER A 179 -25.14 0.35 -3.35
CA SER A 179 -23.71 0.46 -3.26
C SER A 179 -22.98 -0.77 -3.81
N PHE A 180 -23.52 -1.97 -3.54
CA PHE A 180 -22.97 -3.22 -4.06
C PHE A 180 -23.07 -3.29 -5.59
N ILE A 181 -24.22 -2.93 -6.16
CA ILE A 181 -24.43 -2.89 -7.62
C ILE A 181 -23.44 -1.91 -8.27
N VAL A 182 -23.30 -0.70 -7.73
CA VAL A 182 -22.33 0.27 -8.24
C VAL A 182 -20.90 -0.28 -8.14
N ASN A 183 -20.58 -0.98 -7.05
CA ASN A 183 -19.26 -1.59 -6.90
C ASN A 183 -19.00 -2.74 -7.87
N LEU A 184 -20.04 -3.45 -8.27
CA LEU A 184 -19.96 -4.52 -9.28
C LEU A 184 -19.77 -3.97 -10.71
N VAL A 185 -20.49 -2.89 -11.04
CA VAL A 185 -20.45 -2.24 -12.39
C VAL A 185 -19.12 -1.52 -12.62
N PHE A 186 -18.60 -0.85 -11.59
CA PHE A 186 -17.31 -0.17 -11.70
C PHE A 186 -16.17 -1.18 -11.55
N ILE A 187 -15.52 -1.49 -12.66
CA ILE A 187 -14.39 -2.42 -12.76
C ILE A 187 -13.33 -2.07 -11.70
N PRO A 188 -12.93 -3.03 -10.87
CA PRO A 188 -11.85 -2.81 -9.90
C PRO A 188 -10.54 -2.44 -10.62
N PRO A 189 -9.70 -1.58 -10.04
CA PRO A 189 -8.39 -1.29 -10.60
C PRO A 189 -7.60 -2.60 -10.72
N LYS A 190 -6.85 -2.79 -11.81
CA LYS A 190 -5.95 -3.95 -11.99
C LYS A 190 -4.89 -3.94 -10.89
N TYR A 191 -5.14 -4.66 -9.80
CA TYR A 191 -4.24 -4.70 -8.64
C TYR A 191 -2.90 -5.33 -8.97
N GLU A 192 -2.84 -6.26 -9.92
CA GLU A 192 -1.60 -6.88 -10.37
C GLU A 192 -0.63 -5.85 -10.94
N THR A 193 -1.04 -5.06 -11.92
CA THR A 193 -0.21 -4.00 -12.52
C THR A 193 0.20 -2.95 -11.49
N LYS A 194 -0.72 -2.59 -10.60
CA LYS A 194 -0.43 -1.62 -9.53
C LYS A 194 0.58 -2.17 -8.53
N LEU A 195 0.51 -3.45 -8.20
CA LEU A 195 1.44 -4.13 -7.30
C LEU A 195 2.83 -4.18 -7.93
N TYR A 196 2.94 -4.64 -9.19
CA TYR A 196 4.20 -4.69 -9.91
C TYR A 196 4.87 -3.31 -9.98
N ASN A 197 4.16 -2.28 -10.43
CA ASN A 197 4.72 -0.93 -10.53
C ASN A 197 5.18 -0.38 -9.17
N ARG A 198 4.48 -0.72 -8.08
CA ARG A 198 4.93 -0.32 -6.74
C ARG A 198 6.18 -1.06 -6.29
N ILE A 199 6.30 -2.36 -6.60
CA ILE A 199 7.52 -3.13 -6.32
C ILE A 199 8.68 -2.50 -7.09
N ASN A 200 8.52 -2.30 -8.40
CA ASN A 200 9.56 -1.72 -9.24
C ASN A 200 10.03 -0.36 -8.72
N ASN A 201 9.11 0.57 -8.48
CA ASN A 201 9.46 1.92 -8.03
C ASN A 201 10.19 1.93 -6.67
N VAL A 202 9.74 1.11 -5.70
CA VAL A 202 10.41 1.06 -4.40
C VAL A 202 11.78 0.39 -4.49
N THR A 203 11.92 -0.59 -5.38
CA THR A 203 13.18 -1.28 -5.64
C THR A 203 14.18 -0.33 -6.30
N GLU A 204 13.76 0.47 -7.29
CA GLU A 204 14.58 1.53 -7.90
C GLU A 204 15.03 2.59 -6.88
N ASP A 205 14.14 3.04 -5.98
CA ASP A 205 14.51 3.95 -4.89
C ASP A 205 15.60 3.35 -3.98
N ILE A 206 15.49 2.05 -3.64
CA ILE A 206 16.49 1.33 -2.84
C ILE A 206 17.83 1.23 -3.58
N PHE A 207 17.82 0.85 -4.85
CA PHE A 207 19.01 0.71 -5.67
C PHE A 207 19.77 2.02 -5.81
N LYS A 208 19.04 3.11 -6.06
CA LYS A 208 19.61 4.45 -6.12
C LYS A 208 20.39 4.78 -4.84
N TRP A 209 19.83 4.49 -3.68
CA TRP A 209 20.48 4.79 -2.42
C TRP A 209 21.64 3.83 -2.10
N ILE A 210 21.56 2.55 -2.46
CA ILE A 210 22.71 1.63 -2.33
C ILE A 210 23.88 2.14 -3.17
N ARG A 211 23.65 2.48 -4.46
CA ARG A 211 24.67 3.01 -5.36
C ARG A 211 25.29 4.33 -4.88
N ILE A 212 24.51 5.22 -4.26
CA ILE A 212 25.00 6.47 -3.71
C ILE A 212 25.82 6.23 -2.44
N SER A 213 25.34 5.38 -1.54
CA SER A 213 26.00 5.10 -0.25
C SER A 213 27.32 4.35 -0.44
N THR A 214 27.41 3.41 -1.38
CA THR A 214 28.66 2.68 -1.65
C THR A 214 29.73 3.53 -2.33
N ARG A 215 29.39 4.68 -2.91
CA ARG A 215 30.30 5.60 -3.56
C ARG A 215 30.63 6.84 -2.70
N HIS A 216 30.37 6.78 -1.41
CA HIS A 216 30.61 7.87 -0.42
C HIS A 216 29.98 9.22 -0.81
N ALA A 217 28.92 9.21 -1.63
CA ALA A 217 28.22 10.41 -2.09
C ALA A 217 26.90 10.66 -1.32
N SER A 218 26.67 9.99 -0.19
CA SER A 218 25.42 10.08 0.54
C SER A 218 25.43 11.24 1.56
N GLU A 219 24.37 12.08 1.52
CA GLU A 219 24.09 13.00 2.62
C GLU A 219 23.28 12.27 3.69
N HIS A 220 23.87 12.10 4.87
CA HIS A 220 23.36 11.25 5.95
C HIS A 220 21.94 11.60 6.40
N THR A 221 21.60 12.89 6.47
CA THR A 221 20.27 13.36 6.89
C THR A 221 19.18 13.03 5.86
N LEU A 222 19.49 13.17 4.57
CA LEU A 222 18.58 12.85 3.48
C LEU A 222 18.35 11.33 3.37
N LEU A 223 19.41 10.55 3.48
CA LEU A 223 19.33 9.10 3.45
C LEU A 223 18.44 8.56 4.58
N LYS A 224 18.62 9.06 5.82
CA LYS A 224 17.79 8.64 6.97
C LYS A 224 16.31 8.94 6.74
N LYS A 225 15.98 10.11 6.16
CA LYS A 225 14.60 10.48 5.82
C LYS A 225 14.01 9.57 4.74
N ASP A 226 14.79 9.25 3.71
CA ASP A 226 14.33 8.40 2.61
C ASP A 226 14.23 6.94 3.04
N ILE A 227 15.09 6.41 3.90
CA ILE A 227 14.94 5.09 4.52
C ILE A 227 13.60 4.97 5.24
N SER A 228 13.17 6.02 5.98
CA SER A 228 11.84 6.03 6.62
C SER A 228 10.71 6.04 5.59
N ARG A 229 10.84 6.85 4.52
CA ARG A 229 9.85 6.89 3.42
C ARG A 229 9.73 5.56 2.69
N ILE A 230 10.84 4.88 2.42
CA ILE A 230 10.87 3.55 1.79
C ILE A 230 10.16 2.53 2.69
N LYS A 231 10.40 2.57 4.02
CA LYS A 231 9.69 1.72 4.98
C LYS A 231 8.17 1.89 4.89
N ASP A 232 7.67 3.12 4.88
CA ASP A 232 6.23 3.41 4.75
C ASP A 232 5.68 2.91 3.40
N THR A 233 6.50 2.99 2.34
CA THR A 233 6.11 2.49 1.02
C THR A 233 6.04 0.96 1.00
N LEU A 234 6.96 0.26 1.67
CA LEU A 234 6.94 -1.20 1.84
C LEU A 234 5.69 -1.67 2.61
N LEU A 235 5.27 -0.94 3.66
CA LEU A 235 4.01 -1.25 4.36
C LEU A 235 2.78 -1.10 3.44
N LYS A 236 2.74 -0.03 2.62
CA LYS A 236 1.68 0.17 1.62
C LYS A 236 1.72 -0.89 0.51
N LEU A 237 2.88 -1.43 0.21
CA LEU A 237 3.07 -2.52 -0.75
C LEU A 237 2.40 -3.81 -0.24
N GLU A 238 2.59 -4.16 1.04
CA GLU A 238 1.91 -5.31 1.65
C GLU A 238 0.39 -5.18 1.64
N GLN A 239 -0.14 -3.98 1.91
CA GLN A 239 -1.57 -3.72 1.80
C GLN A 239 -2.07 -3.94 0.37
N THR A 240 -1.28 -3.52 -0.65
CA THR A 240 -1.64 -3.74 -2.06
C THR A 240 -1.60 -5.22 -2.43
N TYR A 241 -0.63 -5.97 -1.93
CA TYR A 241 -0.55 -7.42 -2.10
C TYR A 241 -1.74 -8.13 -1.46
N SER A 242 -2.17 -7.73 -0.26
CA SER A 242 -3.38 -8.26 0.36
C SER A 242 -4.63 -8.03 -0.50
N MET A 243 -4.76 -6.83 -1.10
CA MET A 243 -5.86 -6.53 -2.02
C MET A 243 -5.81 -7.38 -3.29
N PHE A 244 -4.63 -7.62 -3.85
CA PHE A 244 -4.43 -8.50 -5.00
C PHE A 244 -4.76 -9.96 -4.66
N LYS A 245 -4.35 -10.44 -3.48
CA LYS A 245 -4.67 -11.79 -2.99
C LYS A 245 -6.18 -11.99 -2.80
N GLU A 246 -6.89 -10.97 -2.34
CA GLU A 246 -8.34 -11.00 -2.11
C GLU A 246 -9.15 -10.88 -3.42
N GLU A 247 -8.53 -10.41 -4.51
CA GLU A 247 -9.16 -10.32 -5.81
C GLU A 247 -9.42 -11.73 -6.37
N ARG A 248 -10.68 -12.21 -6.28
CA ARG A 248 -11.07 -13.49 -6.82
C ARG A 248 -11.61 -13.32 -8.24
N ASP A 249 -11.22 -14.19 -9.13
CA ASP A 249 -11.85 -14.32 -10.42
C ASP A 249 -13.18 -15.05 -10.27
N TYR A 250 -14.28 -14.29 -10.10
CA TYR A 250 -15.63 -14.86 -9.95
C TYR A 250 -16.11 -15.60 -11.18
N PHE A 251 -15.50 -15.35 -12.35
CA PHE A 251 -15.90 -15.91 -13.64
C PHE A 251 -14.97 -17.00 -14.19
N LYS A 252 -13.83 -17.21 -13.59
CA LYS A 252 -12.90 -18.29 -13.96
C LYS A 252 -12.63 -19.17 -12.74
N LYS A 253 -12.67 -20.50 -12.94
CA LYS A 253 -12.09 -21.46 -12.00
C LYS A 253 -10.73 -20.93 -11.57
N GLU A 254 -10.45 -20.89 -10.25
CA GLU A 254 -9.15 -20.48 -9.71
C GLU A 254 -8.04 -21.14 -10.53
N SER A 255 -7.40 -20.39 -11.41
CA SER A 255 -6.37 -20.96 -12.25
C SER A 255 -5.15 -21.17 -11.36
N LEU A 256 -4.49 -22.30 -11.50
CA LEU A 256 -3.20 -22.61 -10.88
C LEU A 256 -2.19 -21.46 -11.10
N SER A 257 -2.33 -20.75 -12.22
CA SER A 257 -1.59 -19.56 -12.58
C SER A 257 -1.70 -18.45 -11.52
N LYS A 258 -2.91 -18.12 -11.05
CA LYS A 258 -3.09 -17.07 -10.04
C LYS A 258 -2.39 -17.41 -8.73
N SER A 259 -2.50 -18.66 -8.30
CA SER A 259 -1.81 -19.12 -7.09
C SER A 259 -0.30 -19.03 -7.24
N ARG A 260 0.25 -19.37 -8.41
CA ARG A 260 1.67 -19.23 -8.72
C ARG A 260 2.10 -17.76 -8.80
N LYS A 261 1.29 -16.88 -9.43
CA LYS A 261 1.53 -15.43 -9.42
C LYS A 261 1.63 -14.88 -8.00
N LEU A 262 0.75 -15.29 -7.10
CA LEU A 262 0.79 -14.87 -5.69
C LEU A 262 2.10 -15.26 -4.99
N VAL A 263 2.63 -16.44 -5.27
CA VAL A 263 3.93 -16.88 -4.73
C VAL A 263 5.05 -16.02 -5.29
N VAL A 264 5.08 -15.77 -6.60
CA VAL A 264 6.09 -14.92 -7.24
C VAL A 264 6.05 -13.50 -6.66
N TYR A 265 4.89 -12.87 -6.56
CA TYR A 265 4.77 -11.53 -5.99
C TYR A 265 5.18 -11.47 -4.51
N ARG A 266 4.84 -12.51 -3.73
CA ARG A 266 5.29 -12.60 -2.34
C ARG A 266 6.82 -12.65 -2.27
N GLN A 267 7.44 -13.44 -3.15
CA GLN A 267 8.90 -13.52 -3.20
C GLN A 267 9.54 -12.20 -3.67
N MET A 268 8.97 -11.52 -4.68
CA MET A 268 9.43 -10.18 -5.09
C MET A 268 9.44 -9.21 -3.91
N ILE A 269 8.37 -9.19 -3.11
CA ILE A 269 8.28 -8.33 -1.92
C ILE A 269 9.33 -8.71 -0.89
N THR A 270 9.55 -10.01 -0.66
CA THR A 270 10.56 -10.51 0.28
C THR A 270 11.97 -10.10 -0.16
N THR A 271 12.29 -10.28 -1.43
CA THR A 271 13.59 -9.88 -2.00
C THR A 271 13.81 -8.37 -1.92
N THR A 272 12.79 -7.57 -2.26
CA THR A 272 12.84 -6.09 -2.10
C THR A 272 13.07 -5.68 -0.65
N LYS A 273 12.47 -6.37 0.32
CA LYS A 273 12.72 -6.12 1.74
C LYS A 273 14.16 -6.46 2.14
N LYS A 274 14.73 -7.52 1.60
CA LYS A 274 16.14 -7.86 1.86
C LYS A 274 17.09 -6.82 1.28
N ALA A 275 16.82 -6.32 0.07
CA ALA A 275 17.54 -5.17 -0.47
C ALA A 275 17.45 -3.94 0.43
N TYR A 276 16.27 -3.64 0.98
CA TYR A 276 16.07 -2.55 1.95
C TYR A 276 16.83 -2.78 3.26
N GLU A 277 16.86 -4.00 3.78
CA GLU A 277 17.65 -4.34 4.98
C GLU A 277 19.14 -4.16 4.73
N THR A 278 19.63 -4.56 3.55
CA THR A 278 21.02 -4.33 3.13
C THR A 278 21.33 -2.83 3.09
N LEU A 279 20.48 -1.99 2.50
CA LEU A 279 20.63 -0.53 2.52
C LEU A 279 20.72 0.02 3.95
N LYS A 280 19.87 -0.43 4.86
CA LYS A 280 19.92 -0.03 6.28
C LYS A 280 21.23 -0.41 6.95
N ARG A 281 21.78 -1.59 6.62
CA ARG A 281 23.05 -2.07 7.17
C ARG A 281 24.22 -1.24 6.61
N ILE A 282 24.22 -0.94 5.30
CA ILE A 282 25.23 -0.05 4.70
C ILE A 282 25.22 1.30 5.43
N HIS A 283 24.06 1.92 5.60
CA HIS A 283 23.95 3.20 6.31
C HIS A 283 24.37 3.13 7.78
N LYS A 284 24.06 2.01 8.46
CA LYS A 284 24.43 1.82 9.87
C LYS A 284 25.93 1.67 10.05
N PHE A 285 26.60 0.97 9.15
CA PHE A 285 28.01 0.60 9.23
C PHE A 285 28.89 1.41 8.25
N GLU A 286 28.43 2.59 7.83
CA GLU A 286 29.15 3.46 6.89
C GLU A 286 30.56 3.83 7.39
N ASN A 287 30.67 4.16 8.68
CA ASN A 287 31.96 4.50 9.28
C ASN A 287 32.91 3.29 9.32
N GLU A 288 32.41 2.14 9.70
CA GLU A 288 33.19 0.89 9.75
C GLU A 288 33.63 0.44 8.35
N ILE A 289 32.80 0.63 7.34
CA ILE A 289 33.17 0.37 5.94
C ILE A 289 34.31 1.28 5.50
N ASN A 290 34.27 2.57 5.87
CA ASN A 290 35.29 3.55 5.50
C ASN A 290 36.65 3.28 6.18
N LEU A 291 36.69 2.61 7.30
CA LEU A 291 37.90 2.19 7.98
C LEU A 291 38.54 0.92 7.38
N MET A 292 37.81 0.21 6.52
CA MET A 292 38.35 -1.00 5.87
C MET A 292 39.28 -0.64 4.68
N PRO A 293 40.20 -1.52 4.31
CA PRO A 293 41.07 -1.33 3.14
C PRO A 293 40.26 -1.08 1.85
N GLU A 294 40.84 -0.30 0.93
CA GLU A 294 40.20 0.06 -0.36
C GLU A 294 39.77 -1.16 -1.18
N ASP A 295 40.59 -2.24 -1.17
CA ASP A 295 40.23 -3.49 -1.84
C ASP A 295 38.93 -4.09 -1.29
N PHE A 296 38.71 -4.00 0.02
CA PHE A 296 37.50 -4.49 0.66
C PHE A 296 36.28 -3.63 0.30
N GLN A 297 36.43 -2.32 0.35
CA GLN A 297 35.36 -1.38 -0.03
C GLN A 297 34.96 -1.58 -1.49
N THR A 298 35.92 -1.71 -2.38
CA THR A 298 35.72 -1.97 -3.81
C THR A 298 34.98 -3.30 -4.02
N GLN A 299 35.38 -4.35 -3.28
CA GLN A 299 34.73 -5.66 -3.43
C GLN A 299 33.29 -5.67 -2.93
N ILE A 300 32.97 -4.96 -1.83
CA ILE A 300 31.58 -4.77 -1.39
C ILE A 300 30.77 -4.03 -2.45
N GLN A 301 31.34 -2.97 -3.04
CA GLN A 301 30.66 -2.21 -4.09
C GLN A 301 30.37 -3.08 -5.31
N LEU A 302 31.35 -3.83 -5.81
CA LEU A 302 31.19 -4.73 -6.95
C LEU A 302 30.13 -5.81 -6.69
N GLN A 303 30.14 -6.39 -5.49
CA GLN A 303 29.14 -7.40 -5.10
C GLN A 303 27.74 -6.82 -5.07
N LEU A 304 27.55 -5.63 -4.51
CA LEU A 304 26.25 -4.96 -4.44
C LEU A 304 25.78 -4.51 -5.82
N ASP A 305 26.65 -3.96 -6.66
CA ASP A 305 26.31 -3.57 -8.04
C ASP A 305 25.87 -4.78 -8.86
N SER A 306 26.54 -5.95 -8.70
CA SER A 306 26.15 -7.21 -9.33
C SER A 306 24.76 -7.67 -8.87
N LEU A 307 24.47 -7.67 -7.56
CA LEU A 307 23.16 -8.07 -7.02
C LEU A 307 22.04 -7.13 -7.47
N ILE A 308 22.29 -5.84 -7.53
CA ILE A 308 21.34 -4.84 -8.05
C ILE A 308 21.03 -5.14 -9.51
N HIS A 309 22.07 -5.35 -10.34
CA HIS A 309 21.90 -5.66 -11.76
C HIS A 309 21.09 -6.95 -11.95
N GLN A 310 21.40 -8.01 -11.21
CA GLN A 310 20.65 -9.26 -11.22
C GLN A 310 19.18 -9.05 -10.85
N HIS A 311 18.89 -8.26 -9.82
CA HIS A 311 17.51 -7.97 -9.40
C HIS A 311 16.73 -7.20 -10.48
N GLU A 312 17.34 -6.18 -11.09
CA GLU A 312 16.78 -5.44 -12.24
C GLU A 312 16.44 -6.40 -13.39
N GLN A 313 17.36 -7.29 -13.75
CA GLN A 313 17.17 -8.29 -14.81
C GLN A 313 16.02 -9.26 -14.50
N ILE A 314 15.93 -9.74 -13.28
CA ILE A 314 14.87 -10.64 -12.83
C ILE A 314 13.49 -9.98 -12.94
N LEU A 315 13.35 -8.69 -12.54
CA LEU A 315 12.11 -7.94 -12.68
C LEU A 315 11.72 -7.70 -14.14
N LEU A 316 12.68 -7.37 -15.00
CA LEU A 316 12.46 -7.19 -16.44
C LEU A 316 12.12 -8.52 -17.14
N LYS A 317 12.69 -9.63 -16.69
CA LYS A 317 12.39 -10.98 -17.16
C LYS A 317 10.94 -11.35 -16.84
N TYR A 318 10.45 -11.03 -15.65
CA TYR A 318 9.05 -11.31 -15.27
C TYR A 318 8.03 -10.69 -16.21
N ILE A 319 8.25 -9.47 -16.68
CA ILE A 319 7.37 -8.78 -17.65
C ILE A 319 7.65 -9.14 -19.12
N GLY A 320 8.60 -10.04 -19.39
CA GLY A 320 8.93 -10.49 -20.72
C GLY A 320 9.72 -9.49 -21.59
N LYS A 321 10.28 -8.42 -20.98
CA LYS A 321 11.13 -7.46 -21.70
C LYS A 321 12.50 -8.03 -22.09
N ILE A 322 12.98 -9.03 -21.35
CA ILE A 322 14.26 -9.71 -21.60
C ILE A 322 14.01 -11.19 -21.85
N LYS A 323 14.67 -11.75 -22.87
CA LYS A 323 14.65 -13.19 -23.16
C LYS A 323 15.51 -13.95 -22.14
N ILE A 324 15.17 -15.24 -21.91
CA ILE A 324 15.78 -16.11 -20.90
C ILE A 324 17.29 -16.37 -21.13
N VAL A 325 17.85 -15.97 -22.26
CA VAL A 325 19.23 -16.31 -22.68
C VAL A 325 20.15 -15.10 -22.51
N SER A 326 21.17 -15.27 -21.71
CA SER A 326 22.53 -14.69 -21.85
C SER A 326 22.88 -13.28 -21.36
N CYS A 327 22.25 -12.71 -20.34
CA CYS A 327 22.82 -11.48 -19.74
C CYS A 327 23.61 -11.72 -18.43
N ILE A 328 23.73 -12.96 -18.01
CA ILE A 328 24.44 -13.32 -16.77
C ILE A 328 25.97 -13.29 -16.95
N ASP A 329 26.45 -13.46 -18.19
CA ASP A 329 27.87 -13.73 -18.45
C ASP A 329 28.79 -12.49 -18.48
N GLU A 330 28.26 -11.29 -18.73
CA GLU A 330 29.11 -10.08 -18.85
C GLU A 330 29.49 -9.44 -17.50
N TYR A 331 28.64 -9.57 -16.47
CA TYR A 331 28.89 -8.97 -15.14
C TYR A 331 29.47 -9.96 -14.13
N ASN A 332 29.29 -11.28 -14.34
CA ASN A 332 29.79 -12.34 -13.47
C ASN A 332 31.33 -12.46 -13.40
N GLY A 333 32.07 -11.79 -14.30
CA GLY A 333 33.54 -11.83 -14.29
C GLY A 333 34.21 -11.06 -13.16
N GLN A 334 33.46 -10.19 -12.43
CA GLN A 334 34.01 -9.34 -11.38
C GLN A 334 33.40 -9.54 -9.99
N SER A 335 32.23 -10.21 -9.88
CA SER A 335 31.64 -10.54 -8.60
C SER A 335 32.08 -11.91 -8.12
N LEU A 336 32.33 -12.03 -6.81
CA LEU A 336 32.68 -13.30 -6.19
C LEU A 336 31.44 -14.16 -5.97
N SER A 337 31.59 -15.47 -6.10
CA SER A 337 30.56 -16.40 -5.63
C SER A 337 30.36 -16.24 -4.10
N ARG A 338 29.22 -16.66 -3.58
CA ARG A 338 28.89 -16.55 -2.15
C ARG A 338 29.98 -17.08 -1.23
N ASN A 339 30.54 -18.24 -1.55
CA ASN A 339 31.60 -18.86 -0.76
C ASN A 339 32.94 -18.12 -0.88
N GLU A 340 33.25 -17.63 -2.06
CA GLU A 340 34.44 -16.80 -2.30
C GLU A 340 34.35 -15.45 -1.60
N PHE A 341 33.18 -14.81 -1.61
CA PHE A 341 32.94 -13.57 -0.90
C PHE A 341 33.10 -13.74 0.63
N LEU A 342 32.56 -14.82 1.19
CA LEU A 342 32.76 -15.16 2.61
C LEU A 342 34.24 -15.43 2.93
N SER A 343 34.92 -16.22 2.10
CA SER A 343 36.35 -16.53 2.34
C SER A 343 37.23 -15.28 2.20
N PHE A 344 36.90 -14.39 1.26
CA PHE A 344 37.52 -13.08 1.12
C PHE A 344 37.36 -12.26 2.41
N PHE A 345 36.13 -12.15 2.92
CA PHE A 345 35.84 -11.43 4.17
C PHE A 345 36.64 -11.96 5.35
N PHE A 346 36.62 -13.27 5.59
CA PHE A 346 37.40 -13.88 6.70
C PHE A 346 38.90 -13.73 6.51
N THR A 347 39.38 -13.69 5.28
CA THR A 347 40.80 -13.43 5.00
C THR A 347 41.19 -12.00 5.36
N GLN A 348 40.32 -11.03 5.11
CA GLN A 348 40.56 -9.64 5.51
C GLN A 348 40.54 -9.47 7.04
N ILE A 349 39.62 -10.13 7.75
CA ILE A 349 39.63 -10.16 9.22
C ILE A 349 40.99 -10.63 9.75
N LYS A 350 41.47 -11.81 9.30
CA LYS A 350 42.75 -12.36 9.72
C LYS A 350 43.95 -11.46 9.42
N LYS A 351 43.97 -10.76 8.29
CA LYS A 351 45.00 -9.79 7.95
C LYS A 351 45.05 -8.63 8.92
N MET A 352 43.87 -8.10 9.32
CA MET A 352 43.77 -6.98 10.23
C MET A 352 44.07 -7.35 11.68
N GLU A 353 43.72 -8.55 12.13
CA GLU A 353 44.11 -9.08 13.44
C GLU A 353 45.66 -9.17 13.64
N HIS A 354 46.39 -9.36 12.56
CA HIS A 354 47.86 -9.39 12.59
C HIS A 354 48.55 -8.02 12.52
N THR A 355 47.80 -6.96 12.22
CA THR A 355 48.38 -5.63 11.94
C THR A 355 47.99 -4.55 12.94
N SER A 356 46.99 -4.76 13.78
CA SER A 356 46.36 -3.75 14.65
C SER A 356 46.88 -3.80 16.09
N GLU A 357 47.14 -2.64 16.67
CA GLU A 357 47.25 -2.41 18.11
C GLU A 357 45.84 -2.54 18.73
N GLU A 358 45.76 -2.91 20.03
CA GLU A 358 44.61 -3.47 20.77
C GLU A 358 43.22 -2.80 20.60
N ASP A 359 43.12 -1.55 20.09
CA ASP A 359 41.85 -0.80 19.98
C ASP A 359 41.15 -0.91 18.60
N GLU A 360 41.86 -1.33 17.53
CA GLU A 360 41.26 -1.49 16.17
C GLU A 360 40.75 -2.92 15.89
N GLU A 361 40.97 -3.86 16.80
CA GLU A 361 40.75 -5.31 16.64
C GLU A 361 39.31 -5.72 16.36
N ASN A 362 38.33 -4.85 16.63
CA ASN A 362 36.91 -5.20 16.54
C ASN A 362 36.13 -4.66 15.31
N VAL A 363 36.75 -3.83 14.46
CA VAL A 363 36.04 -3.20 13.34
C VAL A 363 35.52 -4.20 12.30
N PRO A 364 36.34 -5.18 11.84
CA PRO A 364 35.88 -6.13 10.83
C PRO A 364 34.73 -7.02 11.33
N THR A 365 34.77 -7.44 12.62
CA THR A 365 33.72 -8.28 13.21
C THR A 365 32.38 -7.56 13.32
N ARG A 366 32.38 -6.24 13.47
CA ARG A 366 31.15 -5.42 13.47
C ARG A 366 30.44 -5.42 12.13
N LEU A 367 31.16 -5.70 11.02
CA LEU A 367 30.58 -5.77 9.67
C LEU A 367 29.89 -7.09 9.35
N LEU A 368 30.00 -8.13 10.19
CA LEU A 368 29.31 -9.41 10.01
C LEU A 368 27.80 -9.27 9.70
N PRO A 369 27.03 -8.38 10.37
CA PRO A 369 25.62 -8.21 10.06
C PRO A 369 25.38 -7.64 8.66
N LEU A 370 26.29 -6.84 8.10
CA LEU A 370 26.22 -6.34 6.74
C LEU A 370 26.50 -7.46 5.74
N ILE A 371 27.56 -8.22 5.96
CA ILE A 371 27.92 -9.36 5.09
C ILE A 371 26.81 -10.40 5.07
N SER A 372 26.23 -10.72 6.24
CA SER A 372 25.06 -11.61 6.33
C SER A 372 23.88 -11.07 5.52
N ALA A 373 23.59 -9.76 5.57
CA ALA A 373 22.49 -9.17 4.82
C ALA A 373 22.72 -9.22 3.29
N ILE A 374 23.96 -9.04 2.84
CA ILE A 374 24.32 -9.17 1.43
C ILE A 374 24.12 -10.63 0.95
N ILE A 375 24.54 -11.60 1.73
CA ILE A 375 24.38 -13.04 1.43
C ILE A 375 22.90 -13.43 1.42
N GLU A 376 22.13 -13.00 2.42
CA GLU A 376 20.69 -13.26 2.46
C GLU A 376 19.96 -12.63 1.27
N TYR A 377 20.40 -11.45 0.83
CA TYR A 377 19.83 -10.80 -0.34
C TYR A 377 20.12 -11.61 -1.61
N ASP A 378 21.34 -12.09 -1.81
CA ASP A 378 21.73 -12.98 -2.90
C ASP A 378 20.90 -14.28 -2.92
N GLU A 379 20.72 -14.93 -1.77
CA GLU A 379 19.87 -16.12 -1.65
C GLU A 379 18.41 -15.87 -2.07
N GLN A 380 17.86 -14.72 -1.68
CA GLN A 380 16.50 -14.37 -2.06
C GLN A 380 16.38 -14.04 -3.55
N LEU A 381 17.41 -13.50 -4.17
CA LEU A 381 17.46 -13.29 -5.63
C LEU A 381 17.50 -14.60 -6.40
N GLU A 382 18.36 -15.53 -5.99
CA GLU A 382 18.44 -16.88 -6.60
C GLU A 382 17.08 -17.60 -6.49
N HIS A 383 16.42 -17.52 -5.34
CA HIS A 383 15.09 -18.11 -5.15
C HIS A 383 14.04 -17.42 -6.04
N LEU A 384 14.06 -16.09 -6.12
CA LEU A 384 13.14 -15.33 -6.97
C LEU A 384 13.35 -15.69 -8.45
N GLU A 385 14.58 -15.82 -8.91
CA GLU A 385 14.88 -16.20 -10.28
C GLU A 385 14.36 -17.60 -10.64
N LYS A 386 14.56 -18.58 -9.76
CA LYS A 386 14.02 -19.95 -9.93
C LYS A 386 12.49 -19.93 -10.05
N LEU A 387 11.80 -19.15 -9.22
CA LEU A 387 10.34 -19.03 -9.26
C LEU A 387 9.85 -18.37 -10.56
N ILE A 388 10.51 -17.30 -11.01
CA ILE A 388 10.14 -16.61 -12.25
C ILE A 388 10.41 -17.51 -13.46
N ASN A 389 11.53 -18.21 -13.51
CA ASN A 389 11.84 -19.16 -14.58
C ASN A 389 10.78 -20.26 -14.65
N SER A 390 10.40 -20.84 -13.51
CA SER A 390 9.33 -21.83 -13.45
C SER A 390 7.98 -21.25 -13.87
N PHE A 391 7.64 -20.02 -13.46
CA PHE A 391 6.41 -19.37 -13.86
C PHE A 391 6.36 -19.12 -15.37
N GLN A 392 7.41 -18.59 -15.97
CA GLN A 392 7.47 -18.30 -17.40
C GLN A 392 7.43 -19.56 -18.27
N SER A 393 8.03 -20.67 -17.83
CA SER A 393 8.01 -21.91 -18.60
C SER A 393 6.61 -22.50 -18.77
N PHE A 394 5.70 -22.24 -17.82
CA PHE A 394 4.36 -22.84 -17.82
C PHE A 394 3.21 -21.86 -18.06
N HIS A 395 3.42 -20.55 -17.89
CA HIS A 395 2.37 -19.51 -17.87
C HIS A 395 2.74 -18.21 -18.56
N LYS A 396 3.60 -18.23 -19.57
CA LYS A 396 4.10 -17.04 -20.26
C LYS A 396 2.98 -16.14 -20.82
N ASP A 397 1.94 -16.75 -21.37
CA ASP A 397 0.84 -16.04 -22.03
C ASP A 397 -0.22 -15.47 -21.04
N GLU A 398 -0.12 -15.83 -19.76
CA GLU A 398 -1.06 -15.40 -18.73
C GLU A 398 -0.60 -14.13 -17.97
N ASN A 399 0.51 -13.54 -18.37
CA ASN A 399 1.04 -12.34 -17.72
C ASN A 399 0.28 -11.09 -18.21
N GLU A 400 -0.62 -10.55 -17.39
CA GLU A 400 -1.45 -9.39 -17.71
C GLU A 400 -0.79 -8.04 -17.38
N VAL A 401 0.45 -8.03 -16.94
CA VAL A 401 1.17 -6.80 -16.62
C VAL A 401 1.47 -6.04 -17.91
N SER A 402 0.52 -5.22 -18.34
CA SER A 402 0.80 -4.21 -19.35
C SER A 402 1.64 -3.11 -18.69
N VAL A 403 2.93 -3.11 -18.94
CA VAL A 403 3.77 -1.93 -18.69
C VAL A 403 3.29 -0.89 -19.67
N LYS A 404 2.40 -0.01 -19.25
CA LYS A 404 2.24 1.28 -19.92
C LYS A 404 3.61 1.95 -19.81
N GLU A 405 4.27 2.09 -20.95
CA GLU A 405 5.39 3.00 -21.04
C GLU A 405 4.90 4.33 -20.45
N ASN A 406 5.51 4.72 -19.34
CA ASN A 406 5.25 5.98 -18.67
C ASN A 406 5.81 7.13 -19.52
N ILE A 407 5.29 7.31 -20.75
CA ILE A 407 5.53 8.50 -21.55
C ILE A 407 4.70 9.67 -21.01
N GLU A 408 3.74 9.44 -20.10
CA GLU A 408 2.91 10.49 -19.49
C GLU A 408 3.28 10.84 -18.03
N ASP A 409 4.32 10.27 -17.43
CA ASP A 409 4.75 10.55 -16.05
C ASP A 409 6.17 11.16 -15.94
N ILE A 410 6.73 11.74 -17.04
CA ILE A 410 7.93 12.60 -17.01
C ILE A 410 7.52 14.07 -16.87
#